data_5e17f4e4d745f03ab1bcc48ec67beb24
#
_entry.id   5e17f4e4d745f03ab1bcc48ec67beb24
#
_cell.length_a   1.000
_cell.length_b   1.000
_cell.length_c   1.000
_cell.angle_alpha   90.00
_cell.angle_beta   90.00
_cell.angle_gamma   90.00
#
_symmetry.space_group_name_H-M   'P 1'
#
loop_
_entity.id
_entity.type
_entity.pdbx_description
1 polymer ?
#
loop_
_entity_poly.entity_id
_entity_poly.type
_entity_poly.pdbx_seq_one_letter_code
_entity_poly.pdbx_strand_id
1 'polypeptide(L)'
;MEVDEDSLTLAPAALAQALRGADKPAAVIATHLYGRMADMPALAALCAQARVPLVEDAAQAHGAILGGRKAGAWANVACFSFYPTKNLGAVGDGGALTTSDSALAQRLRALRQYGWQQRKYEVALPGGMNSRLDELQAAVLLAKLPLLDAANAARRAVAAHYNAAFAGLPVRCPSGLDESHVAHLYVLRTPRRDALRAHLLAQGVGCEVHYPIADHRQPVRRAESTFALPVTEAACAEVISLPCHPALSPAQIGRVTGAVRAFFSQGGAC
;
A
#
# COMPACT_ATOMS: atom_id res chain seq x y z
N MET A 1 -3.89 10.98 -11.12
CA MET A 1 -4.94 11.57 -10.24
C MET A 1 -4.33 11.88 -8.90
N GLU A 2 -4.83 12.91 -8.21
CA GLU A 2 -4.29 13.34 -6.92
C GLU A 2 -4.67 12.37 -5.79
N VAL A 3 -3.84 12.34 -4.74
CA VAL A 3 -4.12 11.60 -3.52
C VAL A 3 -4.81 12.49 -2.48
N ASP A 4 -5.49 11.88 -1.54
CA ASP A 4 -5.98 12.54 -0.34
C ASP A 4 -4.81 12.86 0.60
N GLU A 5 -4.83 14.05 1.21
CA GLU A 5 -3.69 14.57 1.97
C GLU A 5 -3.42 13.77 3.26
N ASP A 6 -4.45 13.21 3.88
CA ASP A 6 -4.32 12.48 5.15
C ASP A 6 -4.07 10.99 4.96
N SER A 7 -4.76 10.38 4.00
CA SER A 7 -4.65 8.94 3.75
C SER A 7 -3.52 8.58 2.80
N LEU A 8 -3.11 9.51 1.94
CA LEU A 8 -2.19 9.31 0.81
C LEU A 8 -2.68 8.23 -0.17
N THR A 9 -3.95 7.89 -0.13
CA THR A 9 -4.61 7.02 -1.12
C THR A 9 -5.35 7.85 -2.16
N LEU A 10 -5.87 7.24 -3.22
CA LEU A 10 -6.60 7.94 -4.27
C LEU A 10 -7.75 8.77 -3.69
N ALA A 11 -7.74 10.09 -3.94
CA ALA A 11 -8.79 10.99 -3.50
C ALA A 11 -10.08 10.77 -4.31
N PRO A 12 -11.24 10.52 -3.67
CA PRO A 12 -12.52 10.37 -4.37
C PRO A 12 -12.89 11.59 -5.22
N ALA A 13 -12.57 12.80 -4.76
CA ALA A 13 -12.82 14.04 -5.51
C ALA A 13 -12.01 14.09 -6.82
N ALA A 14 -10.73 13.66 -6.79
CA ALA A 14 -9.90 13.60 -7.98
C ALA A 14 -10.40 12.54 -8.97
N LEU A 15 -10.86 11.38 -8.48
CA LEU A 15 -11.52 10.38 -9.33
C LEU A 15 -12.80 10.92 -9.95
N ALA A 16 -13.66 11.55 -9.15
CA ALA A 16 -14.92 12.13 -9.67
C ALA A 16 -14.66 13.16 -10.77
N GLN A 17 -13.61 13.96 -10.65
CA GLN A 17 -13.20 14.90 -11.69
C GLN A 17 -12.74 14.18 -12.96
N ALA A 18 -11.88 13.17 -12.84
CA ALA A 18 -11.38 12.40 -13.99
C ALA A 18 -12.50 11.66 -14.73
N LEU A 19 -13.49 11.12 -14.02
CA LEU A 19 -14.62 10.42 -14.62
C LEU A 19 -15.62 11.34 -15.36
N ARG A 20 -15.59 12.65 -15.08
CA ARG A 20 -16.37 13.67 -15.83
C ARG A 20 -15.65 14.18 -17.07
N GLY A 21 -14.36 13.95 -17.20
CA GLY A 21 -13.56 14.38 -18.34
C GLY A 21 -13.99 13.71 -19.66
N ALA A 22 -13.55 14.29 -20.79
CA ALA A 22 -13.81 13.73 -22.12
C ALA A 22 -13.10 12.37 -22.29
N ASP A 23 -11.88 12.25 -21.76
CA ASP A 23 -11.06 11.05 -21.81
C ASP A 23 -11.24 10.25 -20.51
N LYS A 24 -12.31 9.45 -20.45
CA LYS A 24 -12.55 8.57 -19.31
C LYS A 24 -11.48 7.48 -19.21
N PRO A 25 -11.00 7.16 -17.99
CA PRO A 25 -10.08 6.05 -17.81
C PRO A 25 -10.74 4.72 -18.19
N ALA A 26 -9.97 3.81 -18.80
CA ALA A 26 -10.43 2.46 -19.14
C ALA A 26 -10.63 1.58 -17.89
N ALA A 27 -9.90 1.86 -16.82
CA ALA A 27 -10.03 1.24 -15.51
C ALA A 27 -9.46 2.16 -14.43
N VAL A 28 -9.87 1.95 -13.18
CA VAL A 28 -9.33 2.64 -12.00
C VAL A 28 -8.62 1.62 -11.14
N ILE A 29 -7.40 1.93 -10.68
CA ILE A 29 -6.66 1.14 -9.70
C ILE A 29 -6.63 1.94 -8.39
N ALA A 30 -7.21 1.38 -7.33
CA ALA A 30 -7.19 1.94 -5.99
C ALA A 30 -6.15 1.19 -5.15
N THR A 31 -5.04 1.85 -4.85
CA THR A 31 -3.97 1.27 -4.03
C THR A 31 -4.22 1.56 -2.57
N HIS A 32 -4.16 0.51 -1.75
CA HIS A 32 -4.21 0.57 -0.28
C HIS A 32 -2.82 0.85 0.27
N LEU A 33 -2.35 2.09 0.07
CA LEU A 33 -0.97 2.46 0.31
C LEU A 33 -0.60 2.36 1.81
N TYR A 34 0.58 1.82 2.11
CA TYR A 34 1.12 1.59 3.45
C TYR A 34 0.31 0.63 4.32
N GLY A 35 -0.69 -0.04 3.73
CA GLY A 35 -1.61 -0.92 4.42
C GLY A 35 -2.88 -0.23 4.92
N ARG A 36 -3.13 1.02 4.51
CA ARG A 36 -4.36 1.77 4.74
C ARG A 36 -5.31 1.59 3.56
N MET A 37 -6.53 1.16 3.82
CA MET A 37 -7.53 1.07 2.76
C MET A 37 -7.89 2.46 2.22
N ALA A 38 -7.96 2.58 0.89
CA ALA A 38 -8.55 3.72 0.24
C ALA A 38 -10.05 3.82 0.59
N ASP A 39 -10.66 4.96 0.37
CA ASP A 39 -12.12 5.14 0.55
C ASP A 39 -12.90 4.32 -0.49
N MET A 40 -12.89 2.99 -0.29
CA MET A 40 -13.50 2.05 -1.22
C MET A 40 -15.01 2.25 -1.40
N PRO A 41 -15.80 2.59 -0.37
CA PRO A 41 -17.21 2.94 -0.56
C PRO A 41 -17.41 4.04 -1.60
N ALA A 42 -16.68 5.16 -1.48
CA ALA A 42 -16.81 6.28 -2.41
C ALA A 42 -16.26 5.93 -3.81
N LEU A 43 -15.07 5.30 -3.88
CA LEU A 43 -14.44 4.93 -5.15
C LEU A 43 -15.27 3.91 -5.92
N ALA A 44 -15.81 2.89 -5.25
CA ALA A 44 -16.66 1.87 -5.89
C ALA A 44 -17.97 2.47 -6.42
N ALA A 45 -18.62 3.37 -5.66
CA ALA A 45 -19.82 4.06 -6.11
C ALA A 45 -19.57 4.91 -7.37
N LEU A 46 -18.47 5.68 -7.38
CA LEU A 46 -18.09 6.51 -8.55
C LEU A 46 -17.80 5.65 -9.78
N CYS A 47 -17.04 4.56 -9.62
CA CYS A 47 -16.71 3.65 -10.71
C CYS A 47 -17.96 2.95 -11.26
N ALA A 48 -18.87 2.49 -10.39
CA ALA A 48 -20.12 1.85 -10.79
C ALA A 48 -21.02 2.84 -11.59
N GLN A 49 -21.18 4.08 -11.11
CA GLN A 49 -21.95 5.12 -11.80
C GLN A 49 -21.37 5.43 -13.19
N ALA A 50 -20.05 5.48 -13.30
CA ALA A 50 -19.36 5.77 -14.55
C ALA A 50 -19.22 4.54 -15.48
N ARG A 51 -19.55 3.34 -14.99
CA ARG A 51 -19.34 2.03 -15.65
C ARG A 51 -17.87 1.79 -16.01
N VAL A 52 -16.97 2.19 -15.12
CA VAL A 52 -15.52 1.98 -15.26
C VAL A 52 -15.10 0.84 -14.32
N PRO A 53 -14.36 -0.16 -14.78
CA PRO A 53 -13.84 -1.22 -13.93
C PRO A 53 -12.94 -0.67 -12.82
N LEU A 54 -13.11 -1.23 -11.60
CA LEU A 54 -12.28 -0.94 -10.45
C LEU A 54 -11.39 -2.13 -10.13
N VAL A 55 -10.13 -1.88 -9.83
CA VAL A 55 -9.14 -2.85 -9.35
C VAL A 55 -8.66 -2.41 -7.98
N GLU A 56 -8.65 -3.32 -7.01
CA GLU A 56 -7.95 -3.09 -5.75
C GLU A 56 -6.48 -3.51 -5.88
N ASP A 57 -5.56 -2.61 -5.59
CA ASP A 57 -4.19 -2.99 -5.26
C ASP A 57 -4.06 -3.14 -3.74
N ALA A 58 -4.25 -4.37 -3.29
CA ALA A 58 -4.16 -4.77 -1.88
C ALA A 58 -2.78 -5.35 -1.51
N ALA A 59 -1.75 -5.08 -2.32
CA ALA A 59 -0.39 -5.61 -2.12
C ALA A 59 0.23 -5.25 -0.76
N GLN A 60 -0.30 -4.25 -0.07
CA GLN A 60 0.15 -3.80 1.27
C GLN A 60 -0.94 -3.94 2.35
N ALA A 61 -2.13 -4.45 2.02
CA ALA A 61 -3.29 -4.40 2.90
C ALA A 61 -3.89 -5.77 3.28
N HIS A 62 -3.04 -6.79 3.40
CA HIS A 62 -3.47 -8.14 3.80
C HIS A 62 -4.20 -8.12 5.15
N GLY A 63 -5.49 -8.50 5.13
CA GLY A 63 -6.31 -8.57 6.33
C GLY A 63 -6.91 -7.23 6.79
N ALA A 64 -6.72 -6.12 6.07
CA ALA A 64 -7.40 -4.86 6.38
C ALA A 64 -8.91 -4.99 6.17
N ILE A 65 -9.70 -4.32 7.00
CA ILE A 65 -11.17 -4.36 6.99
C ILE A 65 -11.71 -2.93 7.03
N LEU A 66 -12.58 -2.59 6.09
CA LEU A 66 -13.29 -1.31 6.05
C LEU A 66 -14.80 -1.57 5.98
N GLY A 67 -15.56 -1.04 6.95
CA GLY A 67 -17.01 -1.24 6.99
C GLY A 67 -17.43 -2.72 6.99
N GLY A 68 -16.68 -3.58 7.68
CA GLY A 68 -16.94 -5.02 7.76
C GLY A 68 -16.53 -5.83 6.51
N ARG A 69 -15.94 -5.20 5.48
CA ARG A 69 -15.47 -5.88 4.26
C ARG A 69 -13.95 -5.86 4.20
N LYS A 70 -13.35 -7.02 3.93
CA LYS A 70 -11.90 -7.16 3.79
C LYS A 70 -11.39 -6.48 2.51
N ALA A 71 -10.16 -6.00 2.54
CA ALA A 71 -9.40 -5.68 1.34
C ALA A 71 -9.41 -6.91 0.40
N GLY A 72 -9.60 -6.67 -0.88
CA GLY A 72 -9.78 -7.72 -1.88
C GLY A 72 -11.23 -8.10 -2.17
N ALA A 73 -12.21 -7.46 -1.53
CA ALA A 73 -13.64 -7.75 -1.70
C ALA A 73 -14.47 -6.57 -2.23
N TRP A 74 -13.85 -5.45 -2.57
CA TRP A 74 -14.57 -4.22 -2.96
C TRP A 74 -14.67 -4.01 -4.47
N ALA A 75 -13.70 -4.48 -5.24
CA ALA A 75 -13.56 -4.19 -6.66
C ALA A 75 -13.91 -5.40 -7.55
N ASN A 76 -13.87 -5.20 -8.87
CA ASN A 76 -14.05 -6.29 -9.84
C ASN A 76 -12.98 -7.38 -9.68
N VAL A 77 -11.76 -6.97 -9.35
CA VAL A 77 -10.61 -7.83 -9.07
C VAL A 77 -9.69 -7.12 -8.08
N ALA A 78 -9.05 -7.88 -7.22
CA ALA A 78 -7.99 -7.36 -6.35
C ALA A 78 -6.69 -8.14 -6.52
N CYS A 79 -5.57 -7.44 -6.29
CA CYS A 79 -4.22 -7.95 -6.41
C CYS A 79 -3.54 -7.96 -5.03
N PHE A 80 -2.94 -9.09 -4.66
CA PHE A 80 -2.13 -9.25 -3.47
C PHE A 80 -0.70 -9.61 -3.83
N SER A 81 0.27 -9.06 -3.11
CA SER A 81 1.67 -9.44 -3.21
C SER A 81 2.06 -10.31 -2.02
N PHE A 82 2.75 -11.40 -2.26
CA PHE A 82 3.35 -12.24 -1.21
C PHE A 82 4.87 -12.07 -1.13
N TYR A 83 5.41 -10.95 -1.64
CA TYR A 83 6.82 -10.63 -1.46
C TYR A 83 7.21 -10.74 0.03
N PRO A 84 8.41 -11.23 0.38
CA PRO A 84 8.77 -11.60 1.75
C PRO A 84 8.55 -10.54 2.83
N THR A 85 8.62 -9.25 2.48
CA THR A 85 8.41 -8.14 3.42
C THR A 85 6.95 -7.80 3.68
N LYS A 86 6.01 -8.39 2.92
CA LYS A 86 4.57 -8.14 3.10
C LYS A 86 4.04 -8.71 4.41
N ASN A 87 2.93 -8.15 4.90
CA ASN A 87 2.30 -8.62 6.14
C ASN A 87 1.98 -10.12 6.09
N LEU A 88 1.59 -10.62 4.92
CA LEU A 88 1.57 -12.05 4.60
C LEU A 88 2.59 -12.29 3.47
N GLY A 89 3.84 -12.51 3.84
CA GLY A 89 4.94 -12.74 2.90
C GLY A 89 5.34 -14.21 2.81
N ALA A 90 5.61 -14.68 1.60
CA ALA A 90 6.26 -15.95 1.32
C ALA A 90 7.78 -15.85 1.58
N VAL A 91 8.57 -16.83 1.14
CA VAL A 91 10.05 -16.79 1.19
C VAL A 91 10.68 -16.41 -0.16
N GLY A 92 9.86 -16.04 -1.12
CA GLY A 92 10.23 -15.56 -2.46
C GLY A 92 9.07 -14.80 -3.08
N ASP A 93 9.14 -14.52 -4.39
CA ASP A 93 8.09 -13.83 -5.10
C ASP A 93 6.80 -14.67 -5.16
N GLY A 94 5.67 -13.99 -5.07
CA GLY A 94 4.36 -14.58 -5.18
C GLY A 94 3.26 -13.51 -5.13
N GLY A 95 2.07 -13.92 -5.53
CA GLY A 95 0.90 -13.05 -5.49
C GLY A 95 -0.40 -13.84 -5.70
N ALA A 96 -1.50 -13.18 -5.48
CA ALA A 96 -2.83 -13.72 -5.75
C ALA A 96 -3.75 -12.65 -6.31
N LEU A 97 -4.75 -13.11 -7.06
CA LEU A 97 -5.88 -12.32 -7.49
C LEU A 97 -7.15 -12.84 -6.82
N THR A 98 -8.03 -11.95 -6.39
CA THR A 98 -9.37 -12.30 -5.87
C THR A 98 -10.43 -11.60 -6.69
N THR A 99 -11.54 -12.31 -6.95
CA THR A 99 -12.72 -11.77 -7.62
C THR A 99 -13.94 -12.59 -7.24
N SER A 100 -15.12 -11.96 -7.21
CA SER A 100 -16.41 -12.63 -7.06
C SER A 100 -17.04 -13.00 -8.41
N ASP A 101 -16.44 -12.56 -9.53
CA ASP A 101 -16.89 -12.92 -10.88
C ASP A 101 -16.27 -14.24 -11.32
N SER A 102 -17.10 -15.29 -11.47
CA SER A 102 -16.65 -16.62 -11.86
C SER A 102 -16.07 -16.68 -13.27
N ALA A 103 -16.59 -15.89 -14.21
CA ALA A 103 -16.08 -15.85 -15.57
C ALA A 103 -14.70 -15.17 -15.60
N LEU A 104 -14.53 -14.08 -14.87
CA LEU A 104 -13.23 -13.42 -14.71
C LEU A 104 -12.24 -14.36 -14.01
N ALA A 105 -12.67 -15.09 -12.96
CA ALA A 105 -11.81 -16.06 -12.27
C ALA A 105 -11.30 -17.16 -13.21
N GLN A 106 -12.16 -17.69 -14.08
CA GLN A 106 -11.78 -18.69 -15.10
C GLN A 106 -10.77 -18.12 -16.09
N ARG A 107 -11.02 -16.90 -16.58
CA ARG A 107 -10.10 -16.20 -17.50
C ARG A 107 -8.74 -15.97 -16.87
N LEU A 108 -8.68 -15.49 -15.61
CA LEU A 108 -7.43 -15.28 -14.88
C LEU A 108 -6.66 -16.58 -14.65
N ARG A 109 -7.36 -17.70 -14.34
CA ARG A 109 -6.72 -19.01 -14.24
C ARG A 109 -6.09 -19.48 -15.56
N ALA A 110 -6.75 -19.23 -16.69
CA ALA A 110 -6.20 -19.54 -17.99
C ALA A 110 -4.97 -18.66 -18.31
N LEU A 111 -5.07 -17.34 -18.11
CA LEU A 111 -3.99 -16.40 -18.39
C LEU A 111 -2.72 -16.68 -17.58
N ARG A 112 -2.83 -17.05 -16.28
CA ARG A 112 -1.65 -17.42 -15.47
C ARG A 112 -0.97 -18.72 -15.91
N GLN A 113 -1.60 -19.47 -16.82
CA GLN A 113 -1.13 -20.72 -17.40
C GLN A 113 -1.09 -20.63 -18.91
N TYR A 114 -0.33 -19.69 -19.47
CA TYR A 114 -0.08 -19.54 -20.91
C TYR A 114 -1.34 -19.28 -21.77
N GLY A 115 -2.49 -18.98 -21.18
CA GLY A 115 -3.77 -18.85 -21.90
C GLY A 115 -4.42 -20.18 -22.27
N TRP A 116 -4.01 -21.30 -21.64
CA TRP A 116 -4.63 -22.62 -21.86
C TRP A 116 -6.02 -22.66 -21.22
N GLN A 117 -6.98 -23.26 -21.92
CA GLN A 117 -8.34 -23.43 -21.40
C GLN A 117 -8.71 -24.93 -21.31
N GLN A 118 -9.25 -25.49 -22.40
CA GLN A 118 -9.76 -26.86 -22.40
C GLN A 118 -8.67 -27.89 -22.66
N ARG A 119 -7.70 -27.54 -23.48
CA ARG A 119 -6.59 -28.45 -23.84
C ARG A 119 -5.27 -27.89 -23.38
N LYS A 120 -4.46 -28.72 -22.77
CA LYS A 120 -3.07 -28.40 -22.45
C LYS A 120 -2.29 -28.15 -23.74
N TYR A 121 -1.46 -27.12 -23.75
CA TYR A 121 -0.64 -26.64 -24.90
C TYR A 121 -1.44 -25.96 -26.03
N GLU A 122 -2.77 -25.83 -25.91
CA GLU A 122 -3.58 -25.02 -26.81
C GLU A 122 -3.78 -23.63 -26.20
N VAL A 123 -3.16 -22.61 -26.80
CA VAL A 123 -3.28 -21.21 -26.36
C VAL A 123 -4.58 -20.65 -26.91
N ALA A 124 -5.62 -20.61 -26.07
CA ALA A 124 -6.95 -20.11 -26.42
C ALA A 124 -7.12 -18.61 -26.10
N LEU A 125 -6.30 -18.06 -25.19
CA LEU A 125 -6.35 -16.64 -24.81
C LEU A 125 -5.01 -15.97 -25.05
N PRO A 126 -4.98 -14.83 -25.80
CA PRO A 126 -3.76 -14.05 -25.95
C PRO A 126 -3.35 -13.39 -24.63
N GLY A 127 -2.05 -13.11 -24.46
CA GLY A 127 -1.50 -12.46 -23.27
C GLY A 127 -1.30 -13.39 -22.08
N GLY A 128 -1.48 -14.70 -22.25
CA GLY A 128 -1.17 -15.69 -21.23
C GLY A 128 0.34 -15.79 -20.96
N MET A 129 0.69 -16.00 -19.70
CA MET A 129 2.08 -16.12 -19.25
C MET A 129 2.24 -17.23 -18.22
N ASN A 130 3.47 -17.59 -17.89
CA ASN A 130 3.75 -18.43 -16.73
C ASN A 130 3.75 -17.55 -15.48
N SER A 131 2.62 -17.56 -14.74
CA SER A 131 2.44 -16.82 -13.50
C SER A 131 1.75 -17.72 -12.46
N ARG A 132 2.47 -18.74 -12.03
CA ARG A 132 2.01 -19.73 -11.07
C ARG A 132 2.70 -19.53 -9.73
N LEU A 133 1.95 -19.69 -8.64
CA LEU A 133 2.52 -19.73 -7.31
C LEU A 133 3.08 -21.14 -7.07
N ASP A 134 4.36 -21.22 -6.67
CA ASP A 134 4.99 -22.48 -6.31
C ASP A 134 4.36 -23.07 -5.04
N GLU A 135 4.22 -24.39 -4.98
CA GLU A 135 3.63 -25.09 -3.84
C GLU A 135 4.41 -24.85 -2.55
N LEU A 136 5.73 -24.72 -2.62
CA LEU A 136 6.57 -24.35 -1.47
C LEU A 136 6.18 -22.99 -0.89
N GLN A 137 5.99 -21.98 -1.75
CA GLN A 137 5.55 -20.65 -1.32
C GLN A 137 4.13 -20.71 -0.72
N ALA A 138 3.24 -21.48 -1.35
CA ALA A 138 1.88 -21.68 -0.85
C ALA A 138 1.86 -22.36 0.53
N ALA A 139 2.72 -23.35 0.76
CA ALA A 139 2.83 -24.01 2.07
C ALA A 139 3.29 -23.04 3.17
N VAL A 140 4.27 -22.19 2.90
CA VAL A 140 4.71 -21.13 3.82
C VAL A 140 3.57 -20.15 4.12
N LEU A 141 2.84 -19.73 3.09
CA LEU A 141 1.70 -18.81 3.28
C LEU A 141 0.58 -19.44 4.12
N LEU A 142 0.26 -20.72 3.88
CA LEU A 142 -0.74 -21.44 4.67
C LEU A 142 -0.35 -21.56 6.15
N ALA A 143 0.93 -21.77 6.44
CA ALA A 143 1.45 -21.79 7.83
C ALA A 143 1.37 -20.42 8.50
N LYS A 144 1.57 -19.31 7.75
CA LYS A 144 1.57 -17.93 8.27
C LYS A 144 0.18 -17.29 8.33
N LEU A 145 -0.74 -17.70 7.48
CA LEU A 145 -2.07 -17.10 7.36
C LEU A 145 -2.86 -17.05 8.68
N PRO A 146 -2.87 -18.09 9.52
CA PRO A 146 -3.57 -18.05 10.82
C PRO A 146 -2.99 -17.00 11.79
N LEU A 147 -1.75 -16.55 11.58
CA LEU A 147 -1.05 -15.59 12.44
C LEU A 147 -1.23 -14.13 11.98
N LEU A 148 -1.83 -13.92 10.80
CA LEU A 148 -1.89 -12.61 10.14
C LEU A 148 -2.60 -11.55 10.99
N ASP A 149 -3.76 -11.89 11.56
CA ASP A 149 -4.57 -10.90 12.30
C ASP A 149 -3.86 -10.45 13.59
N ALA A 150 -3.21 -11.38 14.29
CA ALA A 150 -2.38 -11.07 15.46
C ALA A 150 -1.15 -10.22 15.09
N ALA A 151 -0.48 -10.54 13.97
CA ALA A 151 0.64 -9.78 13.47
C ALA A 151 0.23 -8.34 13.07
N ASN A 152 -0.91 -8.18 12.43
CA ASN A 152 -1.46 -6.87 12.08
C ASN A 152 -1.83 -6.06 13.34
N ALA A 153 -2.41 -6.69 14.37
CA ALA A 153 -2.68 -6.04 15.64
C ALA A 153 -1.39 -5.55 16.32
N ALA A 154 -0.34 -6.36 16.33
CA ALA A 154 0.98 -5.97 16.85
C ALA A 154 1.59 -4.79 16.07
N ARG A 155 1.48 -4.77 14.74
CA ARG A 155 1.93 -3.62 13.91
C ARG A 155 1.15 -2.34 14.26
N ARG A 156 -0.18 -2.41 14.41
CA ARG A 156 -0.98 -1.27 14.84
C ARG A 156 -0.61 -0.77 16.23
N ALA A 157 -0.30 -1.67 17.16
CA ALA A 157 0.17 -1.30 18.50
C ALA A 157 1.49 -0.52 18.47
N VAL A 158 2.45 -0.96 17.63
CA VAL A 158 3.71 -0.22 17.39
C VAL A 158 3.41 1.15 16.80
N ALA A 159 2.55 1.23 15.79
CA ALA A 159 2.18 2.50 15.14
C ALA A 159 1.49 3.47 16.10
N ALA A 160 0.57 2.98 16.94
CA ALA A 160 -0.09 3.78 17.98
C ALA A 160 0.90 4.29 19.02
N HIS A 161 1.87 3.47 19.42
CA HIS A 161 2.94 3.89 20.33
C HIS A 161 3.78 5.03 19.73
N TYR A 162 4.12 4.94 18.44
CA TYR A 162 4.83 6.01 17.74
C TYR A 162 4.01 7.28 17.67
N ASN A 163 2.72 7.21 17.32
CA ASN A 163 1.83 8.37 17.31
C ASN A 163 1.80 9.08 18.67
N ALA A 164 1.68 8.32 19.75
CA ALA A 164 1.69 8.87 21.11
C ALA A 164 3.06 9.51 21.45
N ALA A 165 4.16 8.86 21.10
CA ALA A 165 5.50 9.35 21.36
C ALA A 165 5.87 10.62 20.57
N PHE A 166 5.26 10.82 19.38
CA PHE A 166 5.53 11.96 18.50
C PHE A 166 4.49 13.07 18.63
N ALA A 167 3.53 12.95 19.52
CA ALA A 167 2.56 14.01 19.79
C ALA A 167 3.29 15.32 20.17
N GLY A 168 2.90 16.43 19.52
CA GLY A 168 3.51 17.75 19.72
C GLY A 168 4.82 17.99 18.97
N LEU A 169 5.37 17.00 18.24
CA LEU A 169 6.48 17.23 17.34
C LEU A 169 5.99 17.81 15.99
N PRO A 170 6.84 18.55 15.24
CA PRO A 170 6.47 19.09 13.94
C PRO A 170 6.53 17.99 12.84
N VAL A 171 5.73 16.96 13.02
CA VAL A 171 5.56 15.83 12.10
C VAL A 171 4.09 15.50 11.93
N ARG A 172 3.71 14.97 10.77
CA ARG A 172 2.41 14.36 10.55
C ARG A 172 2.55 12.84 10.67
N CYS A 173 1.89 12.26 11.65
CA CYS A 173 1.80 10.82 11.85
C CYS A 173 0.62 10.22 11.09
N PRO A 174 0.65 8.93 10.73
CA PRO A 174 -0.50 8.27 10.11
C PRO A 174 -1.72 8.30 11.04
N SER A 175 -2.87 8.63 10.47
CA SER A 175 -4.18 8.62 11.15
C SER A 175 -4.94 7.31 10.90
N GLY A 176 -6.05 7.08 11.63
CA GLY A 176 -6.95 5.97 11.37
C GLY A 176 -6.29 4.60 11.53
N LEU A 177 -5.58 4.39 12.65
CA LEU A 177 -4.91 3.12 12.98
C LEU A 177 -5.90 2.09 13.55
N ASP A 178 -7.03 1.91 12.88
CA ASP A 178 -8.04 0.89 13.17
C ASP A 178 -7.85 -0.35 12.27
N GLU A 179 -8.87 -1.19 12.15
CA GLU A 179 -8.82 -2.40 11.33
C GLU A 179 -8.70 -2.12 9.82
N SER A 180 -8.98 -0.90 9.37
CA SER A 180 -8.78 -0.49 7.97
C SER A 180 -7.32 -0.17 7.63
N HIS A 181 -6.43 -0.13 8.64
CA HIS A 181 -5.01 0.16 8.47
C HIS A 181 -4.14 -0.91 9.15
N VAL A 182 -3.55 -1.80 8.39
CA VAL A 182 -2.72 -2.90 8.90
C VAL A 182 -1.26 -2.52 9.18
N ALA A 183 -0.91 -1.24 9.10
CA ALA A 183 0.42 -0.71 9.35
C ALA A 183 1.54 -1.54 8.68
N HIS A 184 1.36 -1.82 7.38
CA HIS A 184 2.41 -2.46 6.58
C HIS A 184 3.70 -1.66 6.66
N LEU A 185 3.59 -0.34 6.48
CA LEU A 185 4.63 0.64 6.78
C LEU A 185 4.08 1.67 7.77
N TYR A 186 4.93 2.10 8.70
CA TYR A 186 4.67 3.30 9.49
C TYR A 186 5.39 4.47 8.81
N VAL A 187 4.62 5.38 8.25
CA VAL A 187 5.15 6.51 7.46
C VAL A 187 4.76 7.82 8.12
N LEU A 188 5.71 8.59 8.57
CA LEU A 188 5.50 9.96 9.02
C LEU A 188 5.93 10.96 7.93
N ARG A 189 5.43 12.20 8.03
CA ARG A 189 5.78 13.28 7.11
C ARG A 189 6.40 14.44 7.87
N THR A 190 7.49 15.00 7.32
CA THR A 190 8.14 16.23 7.80
C THR A 190 8.89 16.92 6.68
N PRO A 191 8.86 18.26 6.59
CA PRO A 191 9.70 19.00 5.65
C PRO A 191 11.21 18.79 5.88
N ARG A 192 11.58 18.32 7.08
CA ARG A 192 12.97 18.01 7.45
C ARG A 192 13.35 16.55 7.20
N ARG A 193 12.65 15.86 6.27
CA ARG A 193 12.78 14.43 6.02
C ARG A 193 14.22 13.95 5.82
N ASP A 194 15.00 14.63 4.98
CA ASP A 194 16.35 14.17 4.65
C ASP A 194 17.31 14.34 5.83
N ALA A 195 17.18 15.43 6.59
CA ALA A 195 17.95 15.66 7.81
C ALA A 195 17.57 14.64 8.91
N LEU A 196 16.28 14.35 9.08
CA LEU A 196 15.81 13.31 10.00
C LEU A 196 16.35 11.94 9.59
N ARG A 197 16.32 11.61 8.30
CA ARG A 197 16.84 10.34 7.78
C ARG A 197 18.33 10.18 8.11
N ALA A 198 19.15 11.22 7.84
CA ALA A 198 20.57 11.20 8.14
C ALA A 198 20.82 11.00 9.65
N HIS A 199 20.07 11.71 10.51
CA HIS A 199 20.16 11.57 11.97
C HIS A 199 19.80 10.14 12.43
N LEU A 200 18.69 9.57 11.95
CA LEU A 200 18.26 8.23 12.32
C LEU A 200 19.30 7.18 11.93
N LEU A 201 19.83 7.25 10.72
CA LEU A 201 20.89 6.33 10.27
C LEU A 201 22.15 6.45 11.13
N ALA A 202 22.56 7.65 11.51
CA ALA A 202 23.70 7.88 12.42
C ALA A 202 23.46 7.31 13.82
N GLN A 203 22.18 7.25 14.27
CA GLN A 203 21.79 6.60 15.53
C GLN A 203 21.58 5.07 15.39
N GLY A 204 21.86 4.49 14.22
CA GLY A 204 21.68 3.07 13.92
C GLY A 204 20.19 2.65 13.86
N VAL A 205 19.30 3.59 13.53
CA VAL A 205 17.89 3.31 13.24
C VAL A 205 17.72 3.24 11.73
N GLY A 206 17.41 2.05 11.20
CA GLY A 206 17.11 1.85 9.79
C GLY A 206 15.81 2.58 9.42
N CYS A 207 15.83 3.31 8.32
CA CYS A 207 14.66 4.02 7.79
C CYS A 207 14.77 4.16 6.27
N GLU A 208 13.62 4.21 5.61
CA GLU A 208 13.53 4.29 4.14
C GLU A 208 12.53 5.34 3.69
N VAL A 209 12.55 5.68 2.40
CA VAL A 209 11.60 6.63 1.79
C VAL A 209 10.70 5.88 0.81
N HIS A 210 9.45 5.70 1.17
CA HIS A 210 8.43 5.10 0.32
C HIS A 210 7.35 6.15 0.02
N TYR A 211 7.38 6.88 -1.16
CA TYR A 211 8.35 6.77 -2.24
C TYR A 211 8.89 8.16 -2.60
N PRO A 212 10.16 8.30 -2.99
CA PRO A 212 10.77 9.63 -3.17
C PRO A 212 10.36 10.33 -4.46
N ILE A 213 9.84 9.61 -5.44
CA ILE A 213 9.46 10.13 -6.76
C ILE A 213 8.03 9.70 -7.08
N ALA A 214 7.16 10.66 -7.31
CA ALA A 214 5.79 10.40 -7.73
C ALA A 214 5.75 9.71 -9.11
N ASP A 215 4.74 8.82 -9.34
CA ASP A 215 4.64 8.03 -10.56
C ASP A 215 4.68 8.90 -11.84
N HIS A 216 3.93 9.99 -11.85
CA HIS A 216 3.90 10.92 -13.00
C HIS A 216 5.21 11.68 -13.20
N ARG A 217 6.12 11.69 -12.23
CA ARG A 217 7.46 12.31 -12.32
C ARG A 217 8.55 11.29 -12.61
N GLN A 218 8.22 10.01 -12.73
CA GLN A 218 9.21 8.98 -13.11
C GLN A 218 9.83 9.28 -14.48
N PRO A 219 11.14 9.04 -14.66
CA PRO A 219 11.83 9.35 -15.92
C PRO A 219 11.17 8.78 -17.17
N VAL A 220 10.60 7.58 -17.07
CA VAL A 220 9.89 6.91 -18.17
C VAL A 220 8.62 7.65 -18.61
N ARG A 221 8.04 8.50 -17.72
CA ARG A 221 6.81 9.25 -18.00
C ARG A 221 7.05 10.73 -18.33
N ARG A 222 8.28 11.21 -18.34
CA ARG A 222 8.58 12.64 -18.51
C ARG A 222 8.02 13.26 -19.78
N ALA A 223 7.91 12.49 -20.88
CA ALA A 223 7.35 12.97 -22.13
C ALA A 223 5.81 13.10 -22.12
N GLU A 224 5.14 12.40 -21.20
CA GLU A 224 3.68 12.29 -21.12
C GLU A 224 3.07 13.15 -20.01
N SER A 225 3.88 13.56 -19.04
CA SER A 225 3.38 14.16 -17.79
C SER A 225 3.44 15.67 -17.79
N THR A 226 2.31 16.28 -18.12
CA THR A 226 2.04 17.73 -17.93
C THR A 226 1.29 18.01 -16.60
N PHE A 227 1.00 16.99 -15.81
CA PHE A 227 0.19 17.13 -14.60
C PHE A 227 0.98 17.68 -13.43
N ALA A 228 0.38 18.63 -12.71
CA ALA A 228 0.80 19.02 -11.38
C ALA A 228 -0.09 18.30 -10.35
N LEU A 229 0.50 17.54 -9.45
CA LEU A 229 -0.18 16.84 -8.36
C LEU A 229 0.47 17.30 -7.03
N PRO A 230 0.11 18.49 -6.53
CA PRO A 230 0.84 19.15 -5.45
C PRO A 230 0.83 18.37 -4.14
N VAL A 231 -0.27 17.71 -3.79
CA VAL A 231 -0.35 16.89 -2.57
C VAL A 231 0.54 15.65 -2.69
N THR A 232 0.51 14.96 -3.84
CA THR A 232 1.37 13.81 -4.12
C THR A 232 2.85 14.22 -4.11
N GLU A 233 3.20 15.34 -4.74
CA GLU A 233 4.58 15.81 -4.85
C GLU A 233 5.12 16.25 -3.47
N ALA A 234 4.33 16.94 -2.67
CA ALA A 234 4.67 17.28 -1.29
C ALA A 234 4.85 16.03 -0.42
N ALA A 235 3.95 15.05 -0.55
CA ALA A 235 4.10 13.80 0.17
C ALA A 235 5.41 13.08 -0.19
N CYS A 236 5.78 12.99 -1.47
CA CYS A 236 7.05 12.38 -1.90
C CYS A 236 8.29 13.10 -1.33
N ALA A 237 8.20 14.41 -1.11
CA ALA A 237 9.28 15.19 -0.50
C ALA A 237 9.40 14.98 1.03
N GLU A 238 8.29 14.65 1.70
CA GLU A 238 8.19 14.66 3.16
C GLU A 238 8.20 13.29 3.83
N VAL A 239 7.79 12.21 3.13
CA VAL A 239 7.59 10.88 3.73
C VAL A 239 8.88 10.22 4.16
N ILE A 240 8.85 9.57 5.34
CA ILE A 240 9.89 8.67 5.83
C ILE A 240 9.25 7.50 6.58
N SER A 241 9.70 6.30 6.29
CA SER A 241 9.22 5.07 6.90
C SER A 241 10.12 4.66 8.06
N LEU A 242 9.52 4.45 9.22
CA LEU A 242 10.20 3.94 10.40
C LEU A 242 9.99 2.42 10.55
N PRO A 243 10.87 1.72 11.29
CA PRO A 243 10.71 0.30 11.55
C PRO A 243 9.33 -0.01 12.14
N CYS A 244 8.59 -0.91 11.49
CA CYS A 244 7.27 -1.33 11.95
C CYS A 244 7.03 -2.79 11.57
N HIS A 245 7.21 -3.71 12.52
CA HIS A 245 6.95 -5.14 12.34
C HIS A 245 6.60 -5.80 13.67
N PRO A 246 5.90 -6.95 13.67
CA PRO A 246 5.34 -7.55 14.89
C PRO A 246 6.39 -8.05 15.88
N ALA A 247 7.64 -8.23 15.45
CA ALA A 247 8.73 -8.73 16.29
C ALA A 247 9.60 -7.61 16.92
N LEU A 248 9.21 -6.34 16.82
CA LEU A 248 9.93 -5.25 17.49
C LEU A 248 9.79 -5.37 19.02
N SER A 249 10.92 -5.42 19.71
CA SER A 249 10.94 -5.37 21.17
C SER A 249 10.64 -3.95 21.69
N PRO A 250 10.16 -3.81 22.94
CA PRO A 250 9.96 -2.50 23.56
C PRO A 250 11.23 -1.64 23.56
N ALA A 251 12.40 -2.23 23.74
CA ALA A 251 13.69 -1.53 23.69
C ALA A 251 13.98 -0.96 22.28
N GLN A 252 13.68 -1.72 21.23
CA GLN A 252 13.84 -1.25 19.85
C GLN A 252 12.86 -0.12 19.53
N ILE A 253 11.60 -0.24 19.95
CA ILE A 253 10.59 0.82 19.81
C ILE A 253 11.05 2.08 20.56
N GLY A 254 11.53 1.94 21.80
CA GLY A 254 12.07 3.04 22.59
C GLY A 254 13.28 3.72 21.94
N ARG A 255 14.17 2.94 21.28
CA ARG A 255 15.30 3.50 20.53
C ARG A 255 14.84 4.36 19.35
N VAL A 256 13.86 3.88 18.58
CA VAL A 256 13.30 4.63 17.44
C VAL A 256 12.64 5.93 17.92
N THR A 257 11.78 5.86 18.96
CA THR A 257 11.10 7.04 19.49
C THR A 257 12.07 8.04 20.10
N GLY A 258 13.08 7.56 20.85
CA GLY A 258 14.14 8.38 21.42
C GLY A 258 14.93 9.14 20.36
N ALA A 259 15.34 8.46 19.29
CA ALA A 259 16.09 9.07 18.19
C ALA A 259 15.27 10.15 17.45
N VAL A 260 13.98 9.90 17.14
CA VAL A 260 13.12 10.90 16.50
C VAL A 260 12.93 12.12 17.41
N ARG A 261 12.62 11.92 18.71
CA ARG A 261 12.46 13.02 19.67
C ARG A 261 13.74 13.84 19.84
N ALA A 262 14.88 13.19 19.94
CA ALA A 262 16.18 13.87 20.06
C ALA A 262 16.46 14.80 18.87
N PHE A 263 16.13 14.37 17.64
CA PHE A 263 16.29 15.21 16.45
C PHE A 263 15.49 16.53 16.54
N PHE A 264 14.25 16.46 16.97
CA PHE A 264 13.40 17.64 17.06
C PHE A 264 13.67 18.49 18.31
N SER A 265 14.19 17.90 19.39
CA SER A 265 14.60 18.65 20.59
C SER A 265 15.89 19.46 20.36
N GLN A 266 16.82 18.98 19.54
CA GLN A 266 18.07 19.67 19.22
C GLN A 266 17.89 20.78 18.17
N GLY A 267 16.80 20.78 17.42
CA GLY A 267 16.52 21.78 16.37
C GLY A 267 15.68 22.98 16.84
N GLY A 268 15.42 23.13 18.13
CA GLY A 268 14.70 24.25 18.70
C GLY A 268 15.58 25.44 19.14
N ALA A 269 16.87 25.39 18.81
CA ALA A 269 17.81 26.48 19.06
C ALA A 269 18.34 27.02 17.71
N CYS A 270 17.49 27.74 16.97
CA CYS A 270 17.87 28.71 15.93
C CYS A 270 16.78 29.74 15.84
#